data_7b5747904232969c0ce77a919fc67a94
#
_entry.id   7b5747904232969c0ce77a919fc67a94
#
_cell.length_a   1.000
_cell.length_b   1.000
_cell.length_c   1.000
_cell.angle_alpha   90.00
_cell.angle_beta   90.00
_cell.angle_gamma   90.00
#
_symmetry.space_group_name_H-M   'P 1'
#
loop_
_entity.id
_entity.type
_entity.pdbx_description
1 polymer ?
#
loop_
_entity_poly.entity_id
_entity_poly.type
_entity_poly.pdbx_seq_one_letter_code
_entity_poly.pdbx_strand_id
1 'polypeptide(L)'
;MTVSSTRFWKSAVDNPSRPMRPTTLLRLALVFLIAWAPLARADTIAARAAELRLEEDRYVLDADFDLVLNATLEEAIVRGVPLYFVVEFELQQPRWYWIDDTVVSNTLSYRLSYNALTRQYRLSTGGAFYQNLPTLEEAQRLISRVRGRSVIDKSAVSKGVRYEAAVRLRLDTTQLPKPFQISALTSRDWSLQSDWVRWSFTP
;
A
#
# COMPACT_ATOMS: atom_id res chain seq x y z
N MET A 1 -32.61 -92.11 10.68
CA MET A 1 -31.23 -91.93 11.24
C MET A 1 -30.57 -90.77 10.55
N THR A 2 -30.82 -89.58 10.97
CA THR A 2 -30.19 -88.38 10.39
C THR A 2 -30.11 -87.35 11.46
N VAL A 3 -28.87 -87.07 11.85
CA VAL A 3 -28.50 -86.03 12.83
C VAL A 3 -28.38 -84.72 12.10
N SER A 4 -29.18 -83.73 12.44
CA SER A 4 -29.10 -82.38 11.94
C SER A 4 -28.28 -81.55 12.90
N SER A 5 -27.16 -80.99 12.42
CA SER A 5 -26.34 -80.07 13.18
C SER A 5 -26.60 -78.65 12.72
N THR A 6 -27.25 -77.87 13.58
CA THR A 6 -27.43 -76.44 13.43
C THR A 6 -26.16 -75.69 13.86
N ARG A 7 -25.57 -74.97 12.91
CA ARG A 7 -24.44 -74.07 13.20
C ARG A 7 -24.99 -72.70 13.62
N PHE A 8 -24.68 -72.35 14.85
CA PHE A 8 -24.87 -70.98 15.35
C PHE A 8 -23.84 -70.04 14.73
N TRP A 9 -24.34 -69.01 14.09
CA TRP A 9 -23.54 -67.91 13.57
C TRP A 9 -23.35 -66.86 14.69
N LYS A 10 -22.15 -66.67 15.21
CA LYS A 10 -21.78 -65.58 16.10
C LYS A 10 -21.36 -64.41 15.22
N SER A 11 -22.17 -63.34 15.22
CA SER A 11 -21.78 -62.02 14.72
C SER A 11 -20.84 -61.36 15.73
N ALA A 12 -19.57 -61.32 15.46
CA ALA A 12 -18.63 -60.46 16.18
C ALA A 12 -18.60 -59.09 15.51
N VAL A 13 -19.23 -58.11 16.13
CA VAL A 13 -19.00 -56.70 15.83
C VAL A 13 -17.96 -56.21 16.78
N ASP A 14 -16.70 -56.39 16.41
CA ASP A 14 -15.57 -55.69 17.03
C ASP A 14 -15.19 -54.52 16.15
N ASN A 15 -15.57 -53.31 16.58
CA ASN A 15 -15.09 -52.07 16.03
C ASN A 15 -14.02 -51.51 17.00
N PRO A 16 -12.71 -51.74 16.78
CA PRO A 16 -11.71 -51.14 17.60
C PRO A 16 -11.57 -49.65 17.22
N SER A 17 -12.09 -48.79 18.08
CA SER A 17 -11.78 -47.36 18.08
C SER A 17 -10.24 -47.21 18.19
N ARG A 18 -9.58 -46.98 17.05
CA ARG A 18 -8.15 -46.72 17.00
C ARG A 18 -7.87 -45.41 17.77
N PRO A 19 -7.08 -45.39 18.82
CA PRO A 19 -6.70 -44.17 19.49
C PRO A 19 -5.93 -43.29 18.49
N MET A 20 -6.39 -42.07 18.25
CA MET A 20 -5.66 -41.09 17.44
C MET A 20 -4.28 -40.90 18.02
N ARG A 21 -3.25 -41.17 17.22
CA ARG A 21 -1.85 -41.01 17.62
C ARG A 21 -1.62 -39.55 18.03
N PRO A 22 -0.92 -39.26 19.13
CA PRO A 22 -0.72 -37.89 19.63
C PRO A 22 -0.06 -36.96 18.61
N THR A 23 0.68 -37.52 17.65
CA THR A 23 1.30 -36.82 16.54
C THR A 23 0.28 -36.22 15.54
N THR A 24 -0.91 -36.83 15.41
CA THR A 24 -1.99 -36.32 14.50
C THR A 24 -2.72 -35.13 15.15
N LEU A 25 -2.96 -35.18 16.46
CA LEU A 25 -3.54 -34.07 17.22
C LEU A 25 -2.58 -32.86 17.27
N LEU A 26 -1.28 -33.12 17.42
CA LEU A 26 -0.26 -32.05 17.39
C LEU A 26 -0.17 -31.35 16.03
N ARG A 27 -0.29 -32.11 14.93
CA ARG A 27 -0.31 -31.57 13.56
C ARG A 27 -1.56 -30.74 13.27
N LEU A 28 -2.74 -31.20 13.74
CA LEU A 28 -4.00 -30.45 13.62
C LEU A 28 -3.96 -29.17 14.45
N ALA A 29 -3.42 -29.20 15.67
CA ALA A 29 -3.25 -28.01 16.51
C ALA A 29 -2.29 -26.99 15.88
N LEU A 30 -1.20 -27.45 15.23
CA LEU A 30 -0.25 -26.57 14.55
C LEU A 30 -0.88 -25.88 13.33
N VAL A 31 -1.69 -26.61 12.54
CA VAL A 31 -2.41 -26.03 11.38
C VAL A 31 -3.46 -25.01 11.85
N PHE A 32 -4.14 -25.29 12.96
CA PHE A 32 -5.14 -24.35 13.52
C PHE A 32 -4.51 -23.09 14.10
N LEU A 33 -3.31 -23.19 14.68
CA LEU A 33 -2.56 -22.04 15.20
C LEU A 33 -2.08 -21.10 14.07
N ILE A 34 -1.70 -21.66 12.91
CA ILE A 34 -1.30 -20.86 11.72
C ILE A 34 -2.51 -20.15 11.10
N ALA A 35 -3.70 -20.74 11.14
CA ALA A 35 -4.92 -20.15 10.59
C ALA A 35 -5.45 -18.94 11.39
N TRP A 36 -5.00 -18.76 12.64
CA TRP A 36 -5.38 -17.63 13.49
C TRP A 36 -4.28 -16.57 13.63
N ALA A 37 -3.24 -16.62 12.82
CA ALA A 37 -2.31 -15.51 12.75
C ALA A 37 -3.10 -14.28 12.29
N PRO A 38 -3.21 -13.19 13.11
CA PRO A 38 -3.84 -11.97 12.65
C PRO A 38 -3.05 -11.52 11.42
N LEU A 39 -3.76 -11.33 10.29
CA LEU A 39 -3.19 -10.60 9.17
C LEU A 39 -2.88 -9.21 9.71
N ALA A 40 -1.62 -8.97 10.05
CA ALA A 40 -1.13 -7.64 10.36
C ALA A 40 -1.41 -6.78 9.12
N ARG A 41 -2.44 -5.94 9.17
CA ARG A 41 -2.67 -4.92 8.18
C ARG A 41 -1.48 -3.98 8.26
N ALA A 42 -0.69 -3.92 7.20
CA ALA A 42 0.23 -2.81 7.03
C ALA A 42 -0.62 -1.54 6.94
N ASP A 43 -0.21 -0.48 7.64
CA ASP A 43 -0.81 0.83 7.49
C ASP A 43 -0.67 1.23 6.02
N THR A 44 -1.80 1.22 5.31
CA THR A 44 -1.83 1.44 3.86
C THR A 44 -2.58 2.75 3.61
N ILE A 45 -1.98 3.62 2.81
CA ILE A 45 -2.68 4.80 2.31
C ILE A 45 -3.77 4.31 1.35
N ALA A 46 -5.03 4.65 1.62
CA ALA A 46 -6.10 4.37 0.67
C ALA A 46 -6.14 5.47 -0.40
N ALA A 47 -6.07 5.09 -1.67
CA ALA A 47 -6.30 6.01 -2.76
C ALA A 47 -7.79 5.99 -3.12
N ARG A 48 -8.45 7.18 -3.12
CA ARG A 48 -9.89 7.33 -3.27
C ARG A 48 -10.32 7.62 -4.70
N ALA A 49 -9.61 8.52 -5.37
CA ALA A 49 -9.91 8.95 -6.72
C ALA A 49 -8.66 9.48 -7.40
N ALA A 50 -8.59 9.32 -8.72
CA ALA A 50 -7.60 9.97 -9.55
C ALA A 50 -8.18 10.22 -10.94
N GLU A 51 -7.92 11.40 -11.50
CA GLU A 51 -8.36 11.79 -12.83
C GLU A 51 -7.35 12.70 -13.53
N LEU A 52 -7.37 12.67 -14.85
CA LEU A 52 -6.62 13.59 -15.71
C LEU A 52 -7.58 14.55 -16.39
N ARG A 53 -7.29 15.84 -16.31
CA ARG A 53 -8.03 16.88 -17.02
C ARG A 53 -7.10 17.62 -17.98
N LEU A 54 -7.60 17.98 -19.16
CA LEU A 54 -6.86 18.83 -20.07
C LEU A 54 -7.04 20.29 -19.65
N GLU A 55 -5.92 20.97 -19.38
CA GLU A 55 -5.85 22.40 -19.13
C GLU A 55 -4.87 23.01 -20.12
N GLU A 56 -5.37 23.88 -21.01
CA GLU A 56 -4.57 24.47 -22.08
C GLU A 56 -3.89 23.39 -22.96
N ASP A 57 -2.57 23.27 -22.88
CA ASP A 57 -1.75 22.29 -23.62
C ASP A 57 -1.12 21.21 -22.73
N ARG A 58 -1.67 20.98 -21.53
CA ARG A 58 -1.18 20.01 -20.56
C ARG A 58 -2.31 19.23 -19.93
N TYR A 59 -2.03 17.97 -19.61
CA TYR A 59 -2.91 17.20 -18.74
C TYR A 59 -2.47 17.37 -17.30
N VAL A 60 -3.42 17.76 -16.46
CA VAL A 60 -3.23 17.96 -15.03
C VAL A 60 -3.85 16.78 -14.27
N LEU A 61 -3.15 16.35 -13.25
CA LEU A 61 -3.58 15.29 -12.33
C LEU A 61 -4.31 15.90 -11.14
N ASP A 62 -5.49 15.38 -10.87
CA ASP A 62 -6.17 15.49 -9.60
C ASP A 62 -6.23 14.11 -8.95
N ALA A 63 -5.81 14.00 -7.70
CA ALA A 63 -5.83 12.75 -6.96
C ALA A 63 -6.12 12.98 -5.48
N ASP A 64 -6.88 12.07 -4.88
CA ASP A 64 -7.22 12.05 -3.46
C ASP A 64 -6.74 10.76 -2.80
N PHE A 65 -6.02 10.92 -1.71
CA PHE A 65 -5.51 9.83 -0.89
C PHE A 65 -6.06 9.96 0.53
N ASP A 66 -6.06 8.86 1.27
CA ASP A 66 -6.38 8.83 2.69
C ASP A 66 -5.08 8.58 3.46
N LEU A 67 -4.37 9.66 3.76
CA LEU A 67 -3.09 9.60 4.45
C LEU A 67 -3.31 9.76 5.95
N VAL A 68 -3.03 8.70 6.70
CA VAL A 68 -2.97 8.72 8.17
C VAL A 68 -1.59 8.24 8.57
N LEU A 69 -0.87 9.04 9.37
CA LEU A 69 0.39 8.60 9.93
C LEU A 69 0.14 7.71 11.14
N ASN A 70 0.98 6.68 11.28
CA ASN A 70 0.98 5.87 12.49
C ASN A 70 1.79 6.55 13.62
N ALA A 71 1.64 6.05 14.84
CA ALA A 71 2.28 6.63 16.02
C ALA A 71 3.82 6.72 15.90
N THR A 72 4.47 5.76 15.23
CA THR A 72 5.93 5.76 15.01
C THR A 72 6.37 6.94 14.15
N LEU A 73 5.64 7.25 13.07
CA LEU A 73 5.94 8.37 12.18
C LEU A 73 5.59 9.72 12.83
N GLU A 74 4.49 9.77 13.60
CA GLU A 74 4.13 10.97 14.37
C GLU A 74 5.18 11.31 15.43
N GLU A 75 5.65 10.31 16.17
CA GLU A 75 6.71 10.50 17.15
C GLU A 75 8.03 10.92 16.49
N ALA A 76 8.38 10.32 15.38
CA ALA A 76 9.60 10.64 14.63
C ALA A 76 9.59 12.12 14.18
N ILE A 77 8.47 12.60 13.62
CA ILE A 77 8.39 14.00 13.14
C ILE A 77 8.46 15.00 14.30
N VAL A 78 7.82 14.74 15.44
CA VAL A 78 7.89 15.59 16.63
C VAL A 78 9.31 15.64 17.20
N ARG A 79 10.07 14.54 17.09
CA ARG A 79 11.50 14.47 17.43
C ARG A 79 12.42 15.16 16.41
N GLY A 80 11.86 15.77 15.36
CA GLY A 80 12.59 16.54 14.36
C GLY A 80 13.08 15.74 13.15
N VAL A 81 12.63 14.49 12.98
CA VAL A 81 12.93 13.70 11.78
C VAL A 81 12.04 14.18 10.63
N PRO A 82 12.58 14.69 9.52
CA PRO A 82 11.79 15.08 8.38
C PRO A 82 11.25 13.84 7.66
N LEU A 83 9.97 13.85 7.30
CA LEU A 83 9.34 12.82 6.49
C LEU A 83 9.20 13.31 5.05
N TYR A 84 9.47 12.42 4.10
CA TYR A 84 9.40 12.72 2.68
C TYR A 84 8.31 11.85 2.04
N PHE A 85 7.30 12.50 1.47
CA PHE A 85 6.23 11.82 0.74
C PHE A 85 6.40 12.07 -0.74
N VAL A 86 6.10 11.05 -1.52
CA VAL A 86 6.26 11.10 -2.97
C VAL A 86 4.98 10.62 -3.62
N VAL A 87 4.38 11.48 -4.45
CA VAL A 87 3.33 11.10 -5.39
C VAL A 87 4.01 10.74 -6.70
N GLU A 88 3.88 9.49 -7.10
CA GLU A 88 4.41 8.97 -8.35
C GLU A 88 3.26 8.82 -9.34
N PHE A 89 3.44 9.37 -10.53
CA PHE A 89 2.52 9.26 -11.66
C PHE A 89 3.23 8.60 -12.83
N GLU A 90 2.59 7.62 -13.44
CA GLU A 90 3.07 6.93 -14.63
C GLU A 90 1.97 6.87 -15.69
N LEU A 91 2.36 7.08 -16.94
CA LEU A 91 1.52 6.85 -18.12
C LEU A 91 2.19 5.80 -18.98
N GLN A 92 1.49 4.69 -19.19
CA GLN A 92 1.99 3.56 -19.96
C GLN A 92 1.11 3.35 -21.19
N GLN A 93 1.74 2.91 -22.29
CA GLN A 93 1.03 2.44 -23.47
C GLN A 93 1.02 0.92 -23.45
N PRO A 94 -0.13 0.26 -23.22
CA PRO A 94 -0.22 -1.20 -23.24
C PRO A 94 0.19 -1.78 -24.60
N ARG A 95 1.06 -2.80 -24.58
CA ARG A 95 1.48 -3.51 -25.78
C ARG A 95 1.12 -4.98 -25.66
N TRP A 96 0.41 -5.53 -26.65
CA TRP A 96 -0.08 -6.92 -26.63
C TRP A 96 1.01 -8.00 -26.68
N TYR A 97 2.25 -7.66 -27.06
CA TYR A 97 3.31 -8.65 -27.34
C TYR A 97 4.66 -8.37 -26.64
N TRP A 98 4.73 -7.34 -25.78
CA TRP A 98 5.95 -6.93 -25.09
C TRP A 98 5.62 -6.28 -23.74
N ILE A 99 6.66 -5.85 -23.03
CA ILE A 99 6.51 -5.05 -21.81
C ILE A 99 5.85 -3.71 -22.18
N ASP A 100 4.93 -3.23 -21.35
CA ASP A 100 4.28 -1.94 -21.52
C ASP A 100 5.32 -0.81 -21.57
N ASP A 101 5.13 0.12 -22.50
CA ASP A 101 6.06 1.23 -22.68
C ASP A 101 5.67 2.40 -21.77
N THR A 102 6.58 2.80 -20.88
CA THR A 102 6.37 3.98 -20.04
C THR A 102 6.59 5.24 -20.86
N VAL A 103 5.51 5.93 -21.20
CA VAL A 103 5.52 7.15 -22.02
C VAL A 103 5.90 8.37 -21.19
N VAL A 104 5.37 8.46 -19.97
CA VAL A 104 5.62 9.55 -19.04
C VAL A 104 5.76 9.00 -17.62
N SER A 105 6.75 9.51 -16.88
CA SER A 105 6.88 9.31 -15.44
C SER A 105 7.10 10.67 -14.78
N ASN A 106 6.31 10.98 -13.78
CA ASN A 106 6.37 12.25 -13.06
C ASN A 106 6.31 12.01 -11.55
N THR A 107 7.03 12.82 -10.81
CA THR A 107 7.16 12.68 -9.37
C THR A 107 6.97 14.02 -8.67
N LEU A 108 6.11 14.06 -7.66
CA LEU A 108 5.90 15.21 -6.80
C LEU A 108 6.33 14.86 -5.38
N SER A 109 7.32 15.59 -4.87
CA SER A 109 7.86 15.35 -3.53
C SER A 109 7.36 16.39 -2.53
N TYR A 110 6.97 15.91 -1.35
CA TYR A 110 6.62 16.72 -0.19
C TYR A 110 7.61 16.43 0.93
N ARG A 111 8.10 17.47 1.57
CA ARG A 111 8.89 17.36 2.80
C ARG A 111 8.08 17.92 3.96
N LEU A 112 7.78 17.07 4.93
CA LEU A 112 7.08 17.41 6.15
C LEU A 112 8.07 17.39 7.33
N SER A 113 8.11 18.46 8.11
CA SER A 113 8.97 18.58 9.30
C SER A 113 8.25 19.34 10.42
N TYR A 114 8.68 19.16 11.66
CA TYR A 114 8.16 19.88 12.80
C TYR A 114 9.19 20.87 13.32
N ASN A 115 8.78 22.11 13.61
CA ASN A 115 9.59 23.12 14.23
C ASN A 115 9.21 23.25 15.71
N ALA A 116 10.06 22.76 16.60
CA ALA A 116 9.81 22.75 18.04
C ALA A 116 9.76 24.17 18.65
N LEU A 117 10.47 25.16 18.07
CA LEU A 117 10.47 26.53 18.56
C LEU A 117 9.13 27.24 18.32
N THR A 118 8.56 27.07 17.13
CA THR A 118 7.28 27.67 16.76
C THR A 118 6.10 26.74 17.01
N ARG A 119 6.35 25.48 17.34
CA ARG A 119 5.36 24.40 17.49
C ARG A 119 4.45 24.25 16.26
N GLN A 120 5.05 24.38 15.09
CA GLN A 120 4.34 24.32 13.81
C GLN A 120 4.94 23.24 12.90
N TYR A 121 4.09 22.65 12.09
CA TYR A 121 4.53 21.78 11.01
C TYR A 121 4.91 22.62 9.79
N ARG A 122 5.94 22.19 9.07
CA ARG A 122 6.41 22.83 7.85
C ARG A 122 6.30 21.86 6.70
N LEU A 123 5.53 22.23 5.70
CA LEU A 123 5.35 21.46 4.47
C LEU A 123 6.02 22.21 3.32
N SER A 124 6.92 21.53 2.59
CA SER A 124 7.54 22.04 1.37
C SER A 124 7.23 21.08 0.20
N THR A 125 6.94 21.64 -0.98
CA THR A 125 6.66 20.91 -2.23
C THR A 125 7.80 21.10 -3.22
N GLY A 126 8.99 20.61 -2.89
CA GLY A 126 10.17 20.70 -3.78
C GLY A 126 10.63 22.14 -4.02
N GLY A 127 11.53 22.65 -3.18
CA GLY A 127 12.06 24.01 -3.30
C GLY A 127 12.38 24.65 -1.95
N ALA A 128 12.73 25.94 -1.99
CA ALA A 128 13.09 26.70 -0.80
C ALA A 128 11.86 27.18 0.01
N PHE A 129 10.70 27.16 -0.61
CA PHE A 129 9.47 27.64 0.03
C PHE A 129 8.82 26.55 0.86
N TYR A 130 8.32 26.94 2.03
CA TYR A 130 7.55 26.07 2.92
C TYR A 130 6.33 26.82 3.46
N GLN A 131 5.28 26.05 3.72
CA GLN A 131 4.08 26.51 4.37
C GLN A 131 4.10 26.06 5.84
N ASN A 132 3.84 27.00 6.77
CA ASN A 132 3.67 26.68 8.18
C ASN A 132 2.22 26.29 8.43
N LEU A 133 2.02 25.22 9.17
CA LEU A 133 0.72 24.62 9.47
C LEU A 133 0.63 24.40 10.97
N PRO A 134 -0.48 24.74 11.61
CA PRO A 134 -0.64 24.62 13.06
C PRO A 134 -0.79 23.17 13.50
N THR A 135 -1.32 22.29 12.64
CA THR A 135 -1.62 20.90 13.01
C THR A 135 -1.06 19.89 11.98
N LEU A 136 -0.86 18.65 12.44
CA LEU A 136 -0.43 17.54 11.59
C LEU A 136 -1.53 17.15 10.59
N GLU A 137 -2.78 17.19 11.01
CA GLU A 137 -3.94 16.85 10.18
C GLU A 137 -4.08 17.81 8.98
N GLU A 138 -3.73 19.08 9.14
CA GLU A 138 -3.69 20.01 8.01
C GLU A 138 -2.60 19.65 7.03
N ALA A 139 -1.42 19.26 7.52
CA ALA A 139 -0.32 18.82 6.68
C ALA A 139 -0.68 17.53 5.93
N GLN A 140 -1.26 16.56 6.62
CA GLN A 140 -1.75 15.31 6.01
C GLN A 140 -2.80 15.60 4.92
N ARG A 141 -3.75 16.50 5.17
CA ARG A 141 -4.75 16.92 4.17
C ARG A 141 -4.16 17.53 2.91
N LEU A 142 -3.11 18.35 3.06
CA LEU A 142 -2.46 18.97 1.92
C LEU A 142 -1.66 17.96 1.10
N ILE A 143 -0.98 17.01 1.75
CA ILE A 143 -0.26 15.93 1.07
C ILE A 143 -1.23 14.97 0.37
N SER A 144 -2.39 14.72 1.01
CA SER A 144 -3.42 13.81 0.51
C SER A 144 -4.15 14.31 -0.74
N ARG A 145 -4.12 15.61 -1.01
CA ARG A 145 -4.89 16.23 -2.09
C ARG A 145 -3.97 16.83 -3.15
N VAL A 146 -3.76 16.11 -4.21
CA VAL A 146 -3.09 16.63 -5.40
C VAL A 146 -4.12 17.32 -6.28
N ARG A 147 -3.88 18.58 -6.65
CA ARG A 147 -4.79 19.35 -7.51
C ARG A 147 -4.03 20.12 -8.57
N GLY A 148 -4.52 20.07 -9.81
CA GLY A 148 -4.01 20.85 -10.93
C GLY A 148 -2.52 20.60 -11.21
N ARG A 149 -1.99 19.42 -10.89
CA ARG A 149 -0.58 19.11 -11.10
C ARG A 149 -0.33 18.73 -12.55
N SER A 150 0.36 19.58 -13.31
CA SER A 150 0.77 19.25 -14.66
C SER A 150 1.68 18.02 -14.67
N VAL A 151 1.26 16.94 -15.34
CA VAL A 151 1.97 15.66 -15.40
C VAL A 151 2.31 15.20 -16.81
N ILE A 152 1.55 15.63 -17.83
CA ILE A 152 1.74 15.22 -19.22
C ILE A 152 1.64 16.45 -20.12
N ASP A 153 2.61 16.69 -20.99
CA ASP A 153 2.46 17.64 -22.09
C ASP A 153 1.59 17.01 -23.19
N LYS A 154 0.66 17.78 -23.78
CA LYS A 154 -0.27 17.31 -24.82
C LYS A 154 0.47 16.69 -26.02
N SER A 155 1.68 17.18 -26.31
CA SER A 155 2.52 16.65 -27.39
C SER A 155 3.11 15.27 -27.10
N ALA A 156 3.13 14.83 -25.83
CA ALA A 156 3.66 13.53 -25.44
C ALA A 156 2.69 12.38 -25.69
N VAL A 157 1.42 12.68 -26.00
CA VAL A 157 0.37 11.67 -26.23
C VAL A 157 -0.30 11.85 -27.59
N SER A 158 -0.73 10.74 -28.17
CA SER A 158 -1.42 10.74 -29.47
C SER A 158 -2.92 10.63 -29.29
N LYS A 159 -3.67 11.49 -29.97
CA LYS A 159 -5.14 11.52 -29.91
C LYS A 159 -5.73 10.17 -30.34
N GLY A 160 -6.67 9.68 -29.55
CA GLY A 160 -7.38 8.41 -29.83
C GLY A 160 -6.59 7.15 -29.49
N VAL A 161 -5.35 7.28 -29.00
CA VAL A 161 -4.57 6.15 -28.49
C VAL A 161 -4.95 5.89 -27.03
N ARG A 162 -5.14 4.61 -26.69
CA ARG A 162 -5.44 4.20 -25.31
C ARG A 162 -4.15 4.06 -24.51
N TYR A 163 -4.11 4.71 -23.39
CA TYR A 163 -3.05 4.61 -22.38
C TYR A 163 -3.60 4.05 -21.05
N GLU A 164 -2.73 3.59 -20.21
CA GLU A 164 -2.99 3.29 -18.78
C GLU A 164 -2.27 4.32 -17.92
N ALA A 165 -3.03 5.12 -17.19
CA ALA A 165 -2.51 6.04 -16.20
C ALA A 165 -2.50 5.39 -14.83
N ALA A 166 -1.45 5.64 -14.05
CA ALA A 166 -1.28 5.11 -12.72
C ALA A 166 -0.75 6.18 -11.76
N VAL A 167 -1.23 6.19 -10.52
CA VAL A 167 -0.75 7.07 -9.47
C VAL A 167 -0.67 6.34 -8.14
N ARG A 168 0.34 6.67 -7.33
CA ARG A 168 0.42 6.26 -5.92
C ARG A 168 1.08 7.33 -5.07
N LEU A 169 0.79 7.28 -3.78
CA LEU A 169 1.46 8.07 -2.74
C LEU A 169 2.26 7.12 -1.82
N ARG A 170 3.50 7.46 -1.52
CA ARG A 170 4.33 6.69 -0.58
C ARG A 170 5.23 7.57 0.27
N LEU A 171 5.65 7.04 1.41
CA LEU A 171 6.77 7.58 2.18
C LEU A 171 8.10 7.16 1.52
N ASP A 172 8.97 8.14 1.26
CA ASP A 172 10.30 7.89 0.71
C ASP A 172 11.31 7.72 1.85
N THR A 173 11.53 6.49 2.24
CA THR A 173 12.47 6.16 3.33
C THR A 173 13.94 6.36 2.96
N THR A 174 14.26 6.49 1.68
CA THR A 174 15.65 6.70 1.22
C THR A 174 16.18 8.09 1.57
N GLN A 175 15.29 9.06 1.78
CA GLN A 175 15.64 10.42 2.17
C GLN A 175 15.68 10.64 3.69
N LEU A 176 15.35 9.64 4.48
CA LEU A 176 15.47 9.70 5.94
C LEU A 176 16.93 9.77 6.38
N PRO A 177 17.25 10.36 7.55
CA PRO A 177 18.56 10.24 8.16
C PRO A 177 18.97 8.77 8.34
N LYS A 178 20.24 8.44 8.11
CA LYS A 178 20.75 7.06 8.05
C LYS A 178 20.30 6.12 9.17
N PRO A 179 20.23 6.52 10.47
CA PRO A 179 19.74 5.63 11.51
C PRO A 179 18.31 5.16 11.28
N PHE A 180 17.46 6.04 10.74
CA PHE A 180 16.04 5.73 10.46
C PHE A 180 15.87 4.91 9.19
N GLN A 181 16.77 5.01 8.22
CA GLN A 181 16.77 4.13 7.05
C GLN A 181 16.95 2.66 7.45
N ILE A 182 17.83 2.38 8.43
CA ILE A 182 18.04 1.02 8.94
C ILE A 182 16.77 0.52 9.65
N SER A 183 16.14 1.36 10.47
CA SER A 183 14.87 1.04 11.12
C SER A 183 13.76 0.78 10.10
N ALA A 184 13.74 1.54 9.01
CA ALA A 184 12.76 1.38 7.93
C ALA A 184 12.90 0.05 7.15
N LEU A 185 14.10 -0.54 7.12
CA LEU A 185 14.33 -1.86 6.52
C LEU A 185 13.79 -3.01 7.38
N THR A 186 13.67 -2.81 8.69
CA THR A 186 13.34 -3.85 9.66
C THR A 186 11.92 -3.74 10.23
N SER A 187 11.31 -2.54 10.20
CA SER A 187 9.97 -2.30 10.72
C SER A 187 9.00 -1.86 9.64
N ARG A 188 7.83 -2.48 9.63
CA ARG A 188 6.72 -2.11 8.72
C ARG A 188 6.11 -0.74 9.02
N ASP A 189 6.32 -0.19 10.22
CA ASP A 189 5.80 1.13 10.63
C ASP A 189 6.33 2.27 9.73
N TRP A 190 7.46 2.04 9.04
CA TRP A 190 8.04 2.96 8.08
C TRP A 190 7.60 2.69 6.63
N SER A 191 6.81 1.62 6.39
CA SER A 191 6.34 1.23 5.06
C SER A 191 4.94 1.80 4.80
N LEU A 192 4.84 3.11 4.68
CA LEU A 192 3.58 3.79 4.41
C LEU A 192 3.44 4.09 2.91
N GLN A 193 2.52 3.40 2.23
CA GLN A 193 2.29 3.58 0.80
C GLN A 193 0.88 3.20 0.41
N SER A 194 0.37 3.79 -0.66
CA SER A 194 -0.86 3.33 -1.31
C SER A 194 -0.57 2.23 -2.33
N ASP A 195 -1.59 1.46 -2.65
CA ASP A 195 -1.59 0.71 -3.90
C ASP A 195 -1.59 1.66 -5.10
N TRP A 196 -1.20 1.16 -6.28
CA TRP A 196 -1.33 1.88 -7.51
C TRP A 196 -2.81 1.96 -7.92
N VAL A 197 -3.33 3.19 -8.06
CA VAL A 197 -4.61 3.42 -8.73
C VAL A 197 -4.36 3.52 -10.21
N ARG A 198 -4.98 2.63 -10.98
CA ARG A 198 -4.84 2.55 -12.43
C ARG A 198 -6.18 2.83 -13.11
N TRP A 199 -6.13 3.57 -14.21
CA TRP A 199 -7.30 3.82 -15.05
C TRP A 199 -6.92 3.99 -16.51
N SER A 200 -7.88 3.67 -17.40
CA SER A 200 -7.70 3.92 -18.84
C SER A 200 -7.82 5.41 -19.13
N PHE A 201 -6.90 5.91 -19.95
CA PHE A 201 -6.89 7.28 -20.41
C PHE A 201 -6.78 7.30 -21.94
N THR A 202 -7.62 8.11 -22.61
CA THR A 202 -7.60 8.32 -24.06
C THR A 202 -7.69 9.81 -24.33
N PRO A 203 -6.61 10.43 -24.87
CA PRO A 203 -6.55 11.86 -25.17
C PRO A 203 -7.52 12.31 -26.25
#